data_be62bb7277d076e567eb376c44778485
#
_entry.id   be62bb7277d076e567eb376c44778485
#
_cell.length_a   1.000
_cell.length_b   1.000
_cell.length_c   1.000
_cell.angle_alpha   90.00
_cell.angle_beta   90.00
_cell.angle_gamma   90.00
#
_symmetry.space_group_name_H-M   'P 1'
#
loop_
_entity.id
_entity.type
_entity.pdbx_description
1 polymer ?
#
loop_
_entity_poly.entity_id
_entity_poly.type
_entity_poly.pdbx_seq_one_letter_code
_entity_poly.pdbx_strand_id
1 'polypeptide(L)'
;MTDDDLEKLLEELQQKIEFDEEETYSKVVIREYRNPSNFGVLDDPDAFAKIKGPCGDTMKISLRIKDRKISDARFWTDGCGATIACGSMVTKIIKGKNLDEVNTITNIQLLEALDNLPEEHQHCAKLAVNTLHKAINNYNGESNY
;
A
#
# COMPACT_ATOMS: atom_id res chain seq x y z
N MET A 1 35.47 6.65 21.92
CA MET A 1 34.97 5.93 20.72
C MET A 1 35.57 6.58 19.49
N THR A 2 36.21 5.79 18.64
CA THR A 2 36.78 6.26 17.37
C THR A 2 35.73 6.24 16.28
N ASP A 3 36.00 6.91 15.16
CA ASP A 3 35.08 6.89 14.00
C ASP A 3 34.89 5.45 13.49
N ASP A 4 35.94 4.62 13.51
CA ASP A 4 35.86 3.22 13.12
C ASP A 4 34.96 2.41 14.02
N ASP A 5 34.99 2.68 15.34
CA ASP A 5 34.13 2.02 16.31
C ASP A 5 32.66 2.39 16.09
N LEU A 6 32.40 3.65 15.75
CA LEU A 6 31.04 4.13 15.45
C LEU A 6 30.51 3.50 14.17
N GLU A 7 31.31 3.45 13.12
CA GLU A 7 30.92 2.82 11.84
C GLU A 7 30.58 1.34 12.05
N LYS A 8 31.41 0.63 12.82
CA LYS A 8 31.18 -0.78 13.12
C LYS A 8 29.89 -0.99 13.89
N LEU A 9 29.60 -0.13 14.85
CA LEU A 9 28.37 -0.18 15.63
C LEU A 9 27.15 0.04 14.73
N LEU A 10 27.23 1.02 13.82
CA LEU A 10 26.14 1.29 12.87
C LEU A 10 25.91 0.12 11.94
N GLU A 11 26.97 -0.55 11.46
CA GLU A 11 26.84 -1.74 10.61
C GLU A 11 26.16 -2.88 11.36
N GLU A 12 26.54 -3.12 12.62
CA GLU A 12 25.92 -4.14 13.47
C GLU A 12 24.45 -3.87 13.71
N LEU A 13 24.08 -2.61 13.95
CA LEU A 13 22.68 -2.20 14.13
C LEU A 13 21.89 -2.41 12.83
N GLN A 14 22.46 -2.05 11.70
CA GLN A 14 21.81 -2.23 10.39
C GLN A 14 21.55 -3.70 10.11
N GLN A 15 22.53 -4.58 10.37
CA GLN A 15 22.38 -6.01 10.17
C GLN A 15 21.29 -6.59 11.07
N LYS A 16 21.20 -6.10 12.31
CA LYS A 16 20.16 -6.53 13.25
C LYS A 16 18.77 -6.11 12.78
N ILE A 17 18.62 -4.88 12.29
CA ILE A 17 17.36 -4.39 11.75
C ILE A 17 16.93 -5.24 10.56
N GLU A 18 17.83 -5.52 9.63
CA GLU A 18 17.54 -6.36 8.46
C GLU A 18 17.11 -7.77 8.86
N PHE A 19 17.77 -8.36 9.84
CA PHE A 19 17.43 -9.68 10.35
C PHE A 19 16.02 -9.69 10.97
N ASP A 20 15.70 -8.68 11.81
CA ASP A 20 14.40 -8.55 12.46
C ASP A 20 13.28 -8.38 11.42
N GLU A 21 13.51 -7.60 10.36
CA GLU A 21 12.57 -7.42 9.27
C GLU A 21 12.29 -8.74 8.54
N GLU A 22 13.34 -9.48 8.20
CA GLU A 22 13.23 -10.75 7.48
C GLU A 22 12.49 -11.82 8.30
N GLU A 23 12.59 -11.77 9.62
CA GLU A 23 11.85 -12.66 10.51
C GLU A 23 10.39 -12.27 10.64
N THR A 24 10.08 -10.98 10.53
CA THR A 24 8.73 -10.45 10.74
C THR A 24 7.92 -10.42 9.45
N TYR A 25 8.54 -10.03 8.34
CA TYR A 25 7.85 -9.78 7.08
C TYR A 25 8.37 -10.68 5.96
N SER A 26 7.50 -10.98 5.00
CA SER A 26 7.90 -11.65 3.77
C SER A 26 8.88 -10.78 2.97
N LYS A 27 9.63 -11.42 2.07
CA LYS A 27 10.53 -10.70 1.15
C LYS A 27 9.74 -9.75 0.26
N VAL A 28 8.53 -10.12 -0.11
CA VAL A 28 7.65 -9.27 -0.94
C VAL A 28 7.28 -8.00 -0.18
N VAL A 29 6.86 -8.13 1.07
CA VAL A 29 6.50 -6.96 1.90
C VAL A 29 7.70 -6.04 2.06
N ILE A 30 8.86 -6.58 2.37
CA ILE A 30 10.09 -5.78 2.55
C ILE A 30 10.43 -5.02 1.27
N ARG A 31 10.38 -5.70 0.12
CA ARG A 31 10.63 -5.07 -1.17
C ARG A 31 9.66 -3.91 -1.43
N GLU A 32 8.37 -4.13 -1.17
CA GLU A 32 7.36 -3.14 -1.47
C GLU A 32 7.44 -1.91 -0.56
N TYR A 33 7.75 -2.07 0.72
CA TYR A 33 7.83 -0.88 1.57
C TYR A 33 9.17 -0.15 1.48
N ARG A 34 10.25 -0.84 1.13
CA ARG A 34 11.58 -0.20 0.93
C ARG A 34 11.62 0.59 -0.37
N ASN A 35 10.96 0.11 -1.40
CA ASN A 35 10.93 0.72 -2.72
C ASN A 35 9.51 0.69 -3.28
N PRO A 36 8.60 1.48 -2.68
CA PRO A 36 7.20 1.43 -3.08
C PRO A 36 6.98 1.96 -4.50
N SER A 37 6.05 1.32 -5.20
CA SER A 37 5.57 1.78 -6.50
C SER A 37 4.36 2.67 -6.28
N ASN A 38 4.21 3.69 -7.12
CA ASN A 38 2.98 4.49 -7.19
C ASN A 38 2.69 5.34 -5.95
N PHE A 39 3.71 5.70 -5.16
CA PHE A 39 3.49 6.55 -4.00
C PHE A 39 3.22 8.00 -4.43
N GLY A 40 2.17 8.59 -3.90
CA GLY A 40 1.80 9.98 -4.18
C GLY A 40 0.31 10.14 -4.37
N VAL A 41 -0.09 11.27 -4.94
CA VAL A 41 -1.48 11.58 -5.28
C VAL A 41 -1.50 12.14 -6.70
N LEU A 42 -2.42 11.62 -7.53
CA LEU A 42 -2.59 12.14 -8.90
C LEU A 42 -3.20 13.53 -8.87
N ASP A 43 -2.76 14.39 -9.80
CA ASP A 43 -3.41 15.67 -10.04
C ASP A 43 -4.74 15.42 -10.72
N ASP A 44 -5.81 16.02 -10.19
CA ASP A 44 -7.15 15.94 -10.75
C ASP A 44 -7.55 14.51 -11.11
N PRO A 45 -7.59 13.59 -10.15
CA PRO A 45 -7.90 12.20 -10.42
C PRO A 45 -9.37 11.99 -10.82
N ASP A 46 -9.63 10.94 -11.59
CA ASP A 46 -10.99 10.57 -11.97
C ASP A 46 -11.74 9.94 -10.79
N ALA A 47 -11.01 9.29 -9.89
CA ALA A 47 -11.58 8.70 -8.67
C ALA A 47 -10.60 8.92 -7.52
N PHE A 48 -11.16 9.17 -6.34
CA PHE A 48 -10.36 9.43 -5.15
C PHE A 48 -11.11 8.97 -3.91
N ALA A 49 -10.37 8.41 -2.96
CA ALA A 49 -10.89 8.15 -1.63
C ALA A 49 -9.80 8.32 -0.58
N LYS A 50 -10.25 8.64 0.62
CA LYS A 50 -9.41 8.77 1.80
C LYS A 50 -10.12 8.06 2.96
N ILE A 51 -9.42 7.15 3.60
CA ILE A 51 -9.94 6.46 4.80
C ILE A 51 -8.88 6.51 5.88
N LYS A 52 -9.33 6.77 7.11
CA LYS A 52 -8.50 6.63 8.30
C LYS A 52 -8.84 5.27 8.93
N GLY A 53 -7.83 4.40 9.04
CA GLY A 53 -8.01 3.08 9.62
C GLY A 53 -8.08 3.09 11.14
N PRO A 54 -8.41 1.95 11.75
CA PRO A 54 -8.59 1.84 13.21
C PRO A 54 -7.31 2.11 14.00
N CYS A 55 -6.15 1.93 13.41
CA CYS A 55 -4.87 2.24 14.07
C CYS A 55 -4.45 3.70 13.92
N GLY A 56 -5.29 4.54 13.33
CA GLY A 56 -4.98 5.94 13.11
C GLY A 56 -4.27 6.24 11.80
N ASP A 57 -3.86 5.23 11.04
CA ASP A 57 -3.24 5.40 9.75
C ASP A 57 -4.26 5.88 8.73
N THR A 58 -3.85 6.83 7.88
CA THR A 58 -4.68 7.32 6.79
C THR A 58 -4.14 6.76 5.48
N MET A 59 -5.04 6.33 4.61
CA MET A 59 -4.68 5.97 3.23
C MET A 59 -5.53 6.77 2.26
N LYS A 60 -4.86 7.26 1.20
CA LYS A 60 -5.51 7.90 0.07
C LYS A 60 -5.21 7.07 -1.17
N ILE A 61 -6.21 6.86 -2.01
CA ILE A 61 -6.02 6.24 -3.32
C ILE A 61 -6.63 7.16 -4.36
N SER A 62 -5.85 7.47 -5.39
CA SER A 62 -6.27 8.29 -6.51
C SER A 62 -6.09 7.48 -7.79
N LEU A 63 -7.09 7.53 -8.67
CA LEU A 63 -7.16 6.70 -9.86
C LEU A 63 -7.40 7.54 -11.10
N ARG A 64 -6.72 7.18 -12.19
CA ARG A 64 -7.03 7.65 -13.54
C ARG A 64 -7.75 6.54 -14.26
N ILE A 65 -8.93 6.82 -14.78
CA ILE A 65 -9.79 5.82 -15.42
C ILE A 65 -9.99 6.21 -16.86
N LYS A 66 -9.74 5.25 -17.77
CA LYS A 66 -9.92 5.43 -19.21
C LYS A 66 -10.56 4.18 -19.78
N ASP A 67 -11.66 4.34 -20.50
CA ASP A 67 -12.41 3.23 -21.11
C ASP A 67 -12.78 2.15 -20.08
N ARG A 68 -13.19 2.58 -18.88
CA ARG A 68 -13.56 1.74 -17.74
C ARG A 68 -12.42 0.88 -17.20
N LYS A 69 -11.16 1.26 -17.50
CA LYS A 69 -9.97 0.57 -17.00
C LYS A 69 -9.11 1.55 -16.20
N ILE A 70 -8.36 1.00 -15.25
CA ILE A 70 -7.43 1.80 -14.45
C ILE A 70 -6.18 2.06 -15.30
N SER A 71 -6.04 3.29 -15.78
CA SER A 71 -4.86 3.68 -16.56
C SER A 71 -3.70 4.15 -15.70
N ASP A 72 -3.98 4.69 -14.52
CA ASP A 72 -2.96 5.03 -13.53
C ASP A 72 -3.57 4.98 -12.13
N ALA A 73 -2.73 4.72 -11.14
CA ALA A 73 -3.14 4.62 -9.76
C ALA A 73 -2.00 5.09 -8.85
N ARG A 74 -2.34 5.85 -7.83
CA ARG A 74 -1.40 6.29 -6.81
C ARG A 74 -2.00 6.05 -5.43
N PHE A 75 -1.12 5.83 -4.46
CA PHE A 75 -1.53 5.77 -3.06
C PHE A 75 -0.66 6.69 -2.23
N TRP A 76 -1.24 7.19 -1.15
CA TRP A 76 -0.52 7.93 -0.12
C TRP A 76 -0.94 7.40 1.24
N THR A 77 0.01 7.28 2.15
CA THR A 77 -0.29 6.89 3.54
C THR A 77 0.75 7.49 4.48
N ASP A 78 0.33 7.74 5.71
CA ASP A 78 1.21 8.11 6.82
C ASP A 78 1.48 6.90 7.73
N GLY A 79 1.06 5.72 7.32
CA GLY A 79 1.21 4.50 8.09
C GLY A 79 2.60 3.88 8.02
N CYS A 80 2.73 2.72 8.69
CA CYS A 80 3.99 1.99 8.78
C CYS A 80 4.34 1.25 7.49
N GLY A 81 5.46 0.52 7.52
CA GLY A 81 5.93 -0.24 6.35
C GLY A 81 4.91 -1.23 5.81
N ALA A 82 4.16 -1.90 6.69
CA ALA A 82 3.09 -2.82 6.25
C ALA A 82 2.01 -2.09 5.46
N THR A 83 1.61 -0.89 5.89
CA THR A 83 0.61 -0.07 5.19
C THR A 83 1.14 0.40 3.83
N ILE A 84 2.40 0.81 3.79
CA ILE A 84 3.06 1.22 2.54
C ILE A 84 3.11 0.04 1.55
N ALA A 85 3.47 -1.15 2.03
CA ALA A 85 3.52 -2.35 1.19
C ALA A 85 2.14 -2.68 0.62
N CYS A 86 1.09 -2.55 1.41
CA CYS A 86 -0.29 -2.78 0.95
C CYS A 86 -0.69 -1.80 -0.15
N GLY A 87 -0.41 -0.51 0.02
CA GLY A 87 -0.70 0.50 -1.00
C GLY A 87 0.09 0.28 -2.28
N SER A 88 1.39 -0.02 -2.15
CA SER A 88 2.24 -0.31 -3.29
C SER A 88 1.70 -1.51 -4.08
N MET A 89 1.42 -2.61 -3.40
CA MET A 89 0.95 -3.83 -4.07
C MET A 89 -0.43 -3.67 -4.69
N VAL A 90 -1.39 -3.09 -3.96
CA VAL A 90 -2.75 -2.95 -4.49
C VAL A 90 -2.78 -2.06 -5.74
N THR A 91 -2.02 -0.98 -5.76
CA THR A 91 -1.96 -0.10 -6.93
C THR A 91 -1.29 -0.79 -8.13
N LYS A 92 -0.33 -1.66 -7.89
CA LYS A 92 0.30 -2.47 -8.96
C LYS A 92 -0.69 -3.47 -9.55
N ILE A 93 -1.45 -4.13 -8.70
CA ILE A 93 -2.42 -5.16 -9.12
C ILE A 93 -3.50 -4.57 -10.01
N ILE A 94 -4.01 -3.38 -9.68
CA ILE A 94 -5.20 -2.84 -10.35
C ILE A 94 -4.89 -2.15 -11.68
N LYS A 95 -3.65 -1.75 -11.95
CA LYS A 95 -3.34 -1.07 -13.21
C LYS A 95 -3.64 -1.99 -14.41
N GLY A 96 -4.39 -1.47 -15.36
CA GLY A 96 -4.79 -2.20 -16.56
C GLY A 96 -6.05 -3.03 -16.39
N LYS A 97 -6.57 -3.19 -15.17
CA LYS A 97 -7.81 -3.94 -14.94
C LYS A 97 -9.03 -3.05 -15.13
N ASN A 98 -10.14 -3.67 -15.54
CA ASN A 98 -11.40 -2.93 -15.64
C ASN A 98 -12.05 -2.76 -14.26
N LEU A 99 -13.01 -1.85 -14.16
CA LEU A 99 -13.64 -1.50 -12.89
C LEU A 99 -14.34 -2.68 -12.22
N ASP A 100 -14.93 -3.58 -13.01
CA ASP A 100 -15.62 -4.75 -12.46
C ASP A 100 -14.62 -5.70 -11.80
N GLU A 101 -13.47 -5.93 -12.43
CA GLU A 101 -12.40 -6.76 -11.86
C GLU A 101 -11.85 -6.14 -10.58
N VAL A 102 -11.62 -4.82 -10.58
CA VAL A 102 -11.10 -4.10 -9.41
C VAL A 102 -12.08 -4.21 -8.24
N ASN A 103 -13.37 -4.18 -8.53
CA ASN A 103 -14.42 -4.26 -7.50
C ASN A 103 -14.50 -5.63 -6.82
N THR A 104 -13.92 -6.67 -7.42
CA THR A 104 -13.90 -8.02 -6.83
C THR A 104 -12.66 -8.30 -6.01
N ILE A 105 -11.70 -7.39 -5.96
CA ILE A 105 -10.46 -7.57 -5.19
C ILE A 105 -10.78 -7.58 -3.69
N THR A 106 -10.21 -8.56 -2.99
CA THR A 106 -10.39 -8.74 -1.55
C THR A 106 -9.09 -8.54 -0.79
N ASN A 107 -9.21 -8.29 0.52
CA ASN A 107 -8.03 -8.22 1.38
C ASN A 107 -7.26 -9.54 1.41
N ILE A 108 -7.93 -10.67 1.26
CA ILE A 108 -7.30 -11.99 1.22
C ILE A 108 -6.39 -12.09 -0.01
N GLN A 109 -6.87 -11.66 -1.17
CA GLN A 109 -6.07 -11.64 -2.40
C GLN A 109 -4.85 -10.73 -2.27
N LEU A 110 -5.00 -9.59 -1.61
CA LEU A 110 -3.88 -8.69 -1.36
C LEU A 110 -2.86 -9.33 -0.42
N LEU A 111 -3.31 -10.00 0.64
CA LEU A 111 -2.43 -10.71 1.54
C LEU A 111 -1.67 -11.83 0.82
N GLU A 112 -2.33 -12.56 -0.05
CA GLU A 112 -1.68 -13.60 -0.86
C GLU A 112 -0.59 -13.01 -1.75
N ALA A 113 -0.88 -11.88 -2.40
CA ALA A 113 0.10 -11.20 -3.26
C ALA A 113 1.33 -10.71 -2.47
N LEU A 114 1.14 -10.36 -1.21
CA LEU A 114 2.21 -9.91 -0.31
C LEU A 114 2.94 -11.08 0.37
N ASP A 115 2.54 -12.31 0.09
CA ASP A 115 3.03 -13.50 0.80
C ASP A 115 2.77 -13.39 2.31
N ASN A 116 1.59 -12.87 2.62
CA ASN A 116 1.00 -12.69 3.94
C ASN A 116 1.63 -11.55 4.76
N LEU A 117 0.94 -11.19 5.83
CA LEU A 117 1.38 -10.21 6.83
C LEU A 117 1.20 -10.82 8.21
N PRO A 118 2.00 -10.39 9.21
CA PRO A 118 1.73 -10.75 10.61
C PRO A 118 0.30 -10.38 10.98
N GLU A 119 -0.30 -11.16 11.86
CA GLU A 119 -1.70 -11.01 12.26
C GLU A 119 -2.02 -9.57 12.69
N GLU A 120 -1.15 -8.94 13.45
CA GLU A 120 -1.32 -7.58 13.96
C GLU A 120 -1.27 -6.51 12.86
N HIS A 121 -0.86 -6.87 11.63
CA HIS A 121 -0.79 -5.96 10.49
C HIS A 121 -1.76 -6.31 9.36
N GLN A 122 -2.58 -7.34 9.52
CA GLN A 122 -3.52 -7.74 8.46
C GLN A 122 -4.60 -6.68 8.20
N HIS A 123 -4.90 -5.85 9.19
CA HIS A 123 -5.83 -4.73 9.00
C HIS A 123 -5.33 -3.71 7.97
N CYS A 124 -4.03 -3.67 7.71
CA CYS A 124 -3.46 -2.77 6.68
C CYS A 124 -3.96 -3.15 5.29
N ALA A 125 -4.12 -4.45 5.02
CA ALA A 125 -4.66 -4.94 3.76
C ALA A 125 -6.13 -4.56 3.62
N LYS A 126 -6.91 -4.65 4.70
CA LYS A 126 -8.31 -4.21 4.69
C LYS A 126 -8.42 -2.71 4.41
N LEU A 127 -7.57 -1.91 5.05
CA LEU A 127 -7.55 -0.46 4.82
C LEU A 127 -7.31 -0.14 3.34
N ALA A 128 -6.31 -0.78 2.73
CA ALA A 128 -5.99 -0.55 1.33
C ALA A 128 -7.14 -0.93 0.40
N VAL A 129 -7.72 -2.10 0.60
CA VAL A 129 -8.82 -2.59 -0.24
C VAL A 129 -10.09 -1.76 -0.02
N ASN A 130 -10.40 -1.40 1.21
CA ASN A 130 -11.57 -0.57 1.51
C ASN A 130 -11.42 0.83 0.90
N THR A 131 -10.22 1.40 0.94
CA THR A 131 -9.95 2.70 0.32
C THR A 131 -10.12 2.62 -1.21
N LEU A 132 -9.62 1.53 -1.81
CA LEU A 132 -9.79 1.28 -3.24
C LEU A 132 -11.26 1.19 -3.62
N HIS A 133 -12.03 0.37 -2.90
CA HIS A 133 -13.46 0.19 -3.17
C HIS A 133 -14.22 1.50 -3.00
N LYS A 134 -13.87 2.29 -2.00
CA LYS A 134 -14.48 3.60 -1.80
C LYS A 134 -14.20 4.54 -2.97
N ALA A 135 -12.97 4.52 -3.50
CA ALA A 135 -12.62 5.33 -4.67
C ALA A 135 -13.46 4.93 -5.88
N ILE A 136 -13.63 3.64 -6.13
CA ILE A 136 -14.47 3.13 -7.22
C ILE A 136 -15.93 3.52 -7.01
N ASN A 137 -16.45 3.40 -5.79
CA ASN A 137 -17.82 3.79 -5.48
C ASN A 137 -18.04 5.27 -5.67
N ASN A 138 -17.07 6.10 -5.29
CA ASN A 138 -17.16 7.56 -5.50
C ASN A 138 -17.20 7.90 -6.99
N TYR A 139 -16.46 7.17 -7.81
CA TYR A 139 -16.48 7.36 -9.26
C TYR A 139 -17.83 6.99 -9.86
N ASN A 140 -18.35 5.81 -9.49
CA ASN A 140 -19.64 5.31 -10.01
C ASN A 140 -20.82 6.14 -9.52
N GLY A 141 -20.71 6.70 -8.31
CA GLY A 141 -21.73 7.55 -7.72
C GLY A 141 -21.34 9.02 -7.71
N GLU A 142 -20.76 9.50 -8.79
CA GLU A 142 -20.20 10.87 -8.89
C GLU A 142 -21.19 11.98 -8.52
N SER A 143 -22.46 11.72 -8.63
CA SER A 143 -23.52 12.67 -8.21
C SER A 143 -23.59 12.84 -6.70
N ASN A 144 -22.85 12.06 -5.92
CA ASN A 144 -22.88 12.07 -4.46
C ASN A 144 -21.76 12.93 -3.85
N TYR A 145 -21.12 13.71 -4.61
CA TYR A 145 -20.11 14.64 -4.09
C TYR A 145 -20.77 15.75 -3.30
#